data_c62ea2758da151301f7cddcfde266646
#
_entry.id   c62ea2758da151301f7cddcfde266646
#
_cell.length_a   1.000
_cell.length_b   1.000
_cell.length_c   1.000
_cell.angle_alpha   90.00
_cell.angle_beta   90.00
_cell.angle_gamma   90.00
#
_symmetry.space_group_name_H-M   'P 1'
#
loop_
_entity.id
_entity.type
_entity.pdbx_description
1 polymer ?
#
loop_
_entity_poly.entity_id
_entity_poly.type
_entity_poly.pdbx_seq_one_letter_code
_entity_poly.pdbx_strand_id
1 'polypeptide(L)'
;MALHPPDEPGPYPAEVRHRIRRDMLPDYVFVARALNQCGTGVVSIQHEYGIWGGRDGDYVLDFVRELRRPTVVTLHTVLRTPTPSQRHVLVSLIEAADASVVMSRAAASLLTRAYGVDPRRLDVVPHGVPDLPLVSPDSVKPRLGLSTDPVILSFGLLGPGKGYETVIEAMPQVVEAVPNARYVVLGATHPELLRHEGEKYRRSLEECAVALGVADRVLFVDRFVGRRELGTWLEAADVFVTPYPNLDQIVSGTLSYAMGAGKAIVSTPYAYASELLADGRGRLVEPGSPSALATAFIELLHDRNVRETLGGRAYEYSRSMIWPQVGARYRQIFARVAGQVAAPTALSRRLTSVHG
;
A
#
# COMPACT_ATOMS: atom_id res chain seq x y z
N MET A 1 -9.27 8.29 -16.50
CA MET A 1 -9.31 9.59 -15.79
C MET A 1 -8.04 9.71 -14.93
N ALA A 2 -7.44 10.89 -14.87
CA ALA A 2 -6.32 11.18 -13.98
C ALA A 2 -6.61 12.45 -13.18
N LEU A 3 -6.23 12.44 -11.88
CA LEU A 3 -6.12 13.63 -11.05
C LEU A 3 -4.67 14.11 -11.06
N HIS A 4 -4.46 15.40 -11.09
CA HIS A 4 -3.12 16.00 -11.03
C HIS A 4 -3.13 17.33 -10.25
N PRO A 5 -2.00 17.72 -9.65
CA PRO A 5 -1.84 19.06 -9.11
C PRO A 5 -2.07 20.11 -10.21
N PRO A 6 -2.54 21.32 -9.88
CA PRO A 6 -2.84 22.36 -10.89
C PRO A 6 -1.66 22.66 -11.83
N ASP A 7 -0.44 22.60 -11.29
CA ASP A 7 0.79 23.07 -11.97
C ASP A 7 1.61 21.94 -12.63
N GLU A 8 1.16 20.67 -12.51
CA GLU A 8 1.88 19.50 -13.04
C GLU A 8 1.01 18.63 -13.95
N PRO A 9 0.62 19.09 -15.15
CA PRO A 9 -0.04 18.24 -16.10
C PRO A 9 0.98 17.29 -16.74
N GLY A 10 1.32 16.20 -16.05
CA GLY A 10 2.30 15.24 -16.54
C GLY A 10 1.93 14.61 -17.90
N PRO A 11 2.87 13.93 -18.56
CA PRO A 11 2.54 13.10 -19.70
C PRO A 11 1.69 11.92 -19.24
N TYR A 12 0.49 11.79 -19.78
CA TYR A 12 -0.40 10.67 -19.50
C TYR A 12 -0.49 9.75 -20.72
N PRO A 13 -0.61 8.42 -20.50
CA PRO A 13 -0.85 7.48 -21.60
C PRO A 13 -2.19 7.76 -22.29
N ALA A 14 -2.34 7.29 -23.52
CA ALA A 14 -3.51 7.57 -24.38
C ALA A 14 -4.85 7.11 -23.79
N GLU A 15 -4.81 6.16 -22.87
CA GLU A 15 -6.00 5.67 -22.14
C GLU A 15 -6.59 6.71 -21.18
N VAL A 16 -5.81 7.72 -20.78
CA VAL A 16 -6.29 8.84 -19.94
C VAL A 16 -7.02 9.85 -20.82
N ARG A 17 -8.33 9.70 -20.92
CA ARG A 17 -9.21 10.57 -21.74
C ARG A 17 -9.71 11.81 -21.00
N HIS A 18 -9.77 11.79 -19.69
CA HIS A 18 -10.24 12.88 -18.84
C HIS A 18 -9.20 13.21 -17.77
N ARG A 19 -9.05 14.49 -17.50
CA ARG A 19 -8.13 15.02 -16.49
C ARG A 19 -8.93 15.89 -15.52
N ILE A 20 -8.59 15.80 -14.24
CA ILE A 20 -9.16 16.61 -13.18
C ILE A 20 -8.01 17.33 -12.49
N ARG A 21 -8.03 18.65 -12.50
CA ARG A 21 -7.14 19.45 -11.65
C ARG A 21 -7.61 19.27 -10.21
N ARG A 22 -6.75 18.75 -9.35
CA ARG A 22 -7.09 18.32 -8.00
C ARG A 22 -7.91 19.37 -7.23
N ASP A 23 -7.50 20.63 -7.27
CA ASP A 23 -8.08 21.69 -6.45
C ASP A 23 -9.16 22.53 -7.20
N MET A 24 -9.67 22.01 -8.31
CA MET A 24 -10.68 22.66 -9.16
C MET A 24 -12.01 21.88 -9.15
N LEU A 25 -12.90 22.17 -8.20
CA LEU A 25 -14.20 21.52 -8.08
C LEU A 25 -15.01 21.41 -9.39
N PRO A 26 -15.06 22.44 -10.27
CA PRO A 26 -15.78 22.33 -11.54
C PRO A 26 -15.32 21.19 -12.43
N ASP A 27 -14.04 20.82 -12.40
CA ASP A 27 -13.51 19.72 -13.21
C ASP A 27 -14.13 18.37 -12.80
N TYR A 28 -14.42 18.17 -11.52
CA TYR A 28 -15.04 16.95 -10.99
C TYR A 28 -16.45 16.77 -11.56
N VAL A 29 -17.25 17.82 -11.49
CA VAL A 29 -18.62 17.85 -12.03
C VAL A 29 -18.61 17.65 -13.54
N PHE A 30 -17.73 18.35 -14.25
CA PHE A 30 -17.59 18.23 -15.71
C PHE A 30 -17.25 16.79 -16.14
N VAL A 31 -16.26 16.18 -15.50
CA VAL A 31 -15.83 14.81 -15.85
C VAL A 31 -16.90 13.78 -15.48
N ALA A 32 -17.58 13.95 -14.35
CA ALA A 32 -18.70 13.06 -13.99
C ALA A 32 -19.83 13.10 -15.03
N ARG A 33 -20.18 14.30 -15.53
CA ARG A 33 -21.18 14.48 -16.61
C ARG A 33 -20.71 13.87 -17.92
N ALA A 34 -19.45 14.04 -18.29
CA ALA A 34 -18.86 13.41 -19.47
C ALA A 34 -18.91 11.88 -19.39
N LEU A 35 -18.59 11.29 -18.24
CA LEU A 35 -18.69 9.84 -18.01
C LEU A 35 -20.13 9.32 -18.14
N ASN A 36 -21.13 10.12 -17.77
CA ASN A 36 -22.53 9.74 -17.96
C ASN A 36 -22.92 9.61 -19.43
N GLN A 37 -22.27 10.36 -20.32
CA GLN A 37 -22.53 10.35 -21.78
C GLN A 37 -21.69 9.28 -22.52
N CYS A 38 -20.56 8.89 -21.95
CA CYS A 38 -19.70 7.87 -22.56
C CYS A 38 -20.26 6.48 -22.22
N GLY A 39 -20.57 5.59 -23.01
CA GLY A 39 -21.09 4.22 -22.75
C GLY A 39 -20.34 3.39 -21.68
N THR A 40 -19.85 4.04 -20.61
CA THR A 40 -19.09 3.48 -19.49
C THR A 40 -20.00 2.55 -18.69
N GLY A 41 -19.61 1.29 -18.51
CA GLY A 41 -20.37 0.31 -17.75
C GLY A 41 -20.33 0.55 -16.25
N VAL A 42 -19.13 0.71 -15.68
CA VAL A 42 -18.88 0.92 -14.25
C VAL A 42 -17.78 1.96 -14.06
N VAL A 43 -17.92 2.83 -13.08
CA VAL A 43 -16.88 3.75 -12.64
C VAL A 43 -16.20 3.18 -11.40
N SER A 44 -14.89 2.96 -11.50
CA SER A 44 -14.06 2.53 -10.36
C SER A 44 -13.30 3.71 -9.79
N ILE A 45 -13.54 4.01 -8.51
CA ILE A 45 -12.91 5.10 -7.76
C ILE A 45 -11.85 4.52 -6.84
N GLN A 46 -10.63 5.06 -6.91
CA GLN A 46 -9.56 4.75 -5.96
C GLN A 46 -9.51 5.88 -4.94
N HIS A 47 -9.91 5.61 -3.70
CA HIS A 47 -9.99 6.62 -2.66
C HIS A 47 -8.78 6.58 -1.72
N GLU A 48 -8.14 7.74 -1.60
CA GLU A 48 -7.15 8.09 -0.59
C GLU A 48 -7.35 9.58 -0.26
N TYR A 49 -7.36 9.96 1.03
CA TYR A 49 -7.66 11.34 1.44
C TYR A 49 -6.76 12.39 0.78
N GLY A 50 -5.48 12.10 0.63
CA GLY A 50 -4.49 13.03 0.09
C GLY A 50 -4.50 13.23 -1.42
N ILE A 51 -5.22 12.41 -2.20
CA ILE A 51 -5.24 12.53 -3.66
C ILE A 51 -6.41 13.35 -4.20
N TRP A 52 -7.53 13.43 -3.48
CA TRP A 52 -8.71 14.19 -3.88
C TRP A 52 -8.63 15.62 -3.36
N GLY A 53 -9.17 16.59 -4.10
CA GLY A 53 -9.19 17.99 -3.70
C GLY A 53 -10.24 18.29 -2.63
N GLY A 54 -10.16 19.52 -2.09
CA GLY A 54 -11.04 19.96 -1.02
C GLY A 54 -10.56 19.51 0.37
N ARG A 55 -11.40 19.74 1.38
CA ARG A 55 -11.06 19.35 2.75
C ARG A 55 -11.17 17.84 2.92
N ASP A 56 -10.05 17.19 3.28
CA ASP A 56 -9.97 15.74 3.41
C ASP A 56 -10.42 14.96 2.14
N GLY A 57 -10.33 15.60 0.97
CA GLY A 57 -10.71 15.00 -0.30
C GLY A 57 -12.20 15.06 -0.64
N ASP A 58 -12.99 15.95 -0.04
CA ASP A 58 -14.44 15.98 -0.14
C ASP A 58 -14.99 16.28 -1.55
N TYR A 59 -14.18 16.82 -2.48
CA TYR A 59 -14.60 17.01 -3.88
C TYR A 59 -14.99 15.70 -4.59
N VAL A 60 -14.54 14.55 -4.09
CA VAL A 60 -14.99 13.24 -4.59
C VAL A 60 -16.49 13.04 -4.39
N LEU A 61 -17.09 13.66 -3.36
CA LEU A 61 -18.52 13.54 -3.09
C LEU A 61 -19.36 14.26 -4.17
N ASP A 62 -18.91 15.44 -4.64
CA ASP A 62 -19.56 16.13 -5.75
C ASP A 62 -19.43 15.35 -7.05
N PHE A 63 -18.27 14.75 -7.29
CA PHE A 63 -18.08 13.85 -8.42
C PHE A 63 -19.09 12.68 -8.40
N VAL A 64 -19.22 11.99 -7.26
CA VAL A 64 -20.12 10.82 -7.14
C VAL A 64 -21.60 11.23 -7.19
N ARG A 65 -21.98 12.39 -6.64
CA ARG A 65 -23.37 12.91 -6.73
C ARG A 65 -23.81 13.15 -8.17
N GLU A 66 -22.91 13.62 -9.03
CA GLU A 66 -23.18 13.84 -10.44
C GLU A 66 -23.19 12.56 -11.29
N LEU A 67 -22.56 11.49 -10.80
CA LEU A 67 -22.51 10.21 -11.52
C LEU A 67 -23.89 9.53 -11.56
N ARG A 68 -24.25 9.06 -12.75
CA ARG A 68 -25.43 8.20 -12.99
C ARG A 68 -25.02 6.80 -13.44
N ARG A 69 -23.77 6.44 -13.22
CA ARG A 69 -23.19 5.15 -13.60
C ARG A 69 -22.97 4.31 -12.35
N PRO A 70 -23.08 2.98 -12.47
CA PRO A 70 -22.69 2.08 -11.40
C PRO A 70 -21.29 2.41 -10.91
N THR A 71 -21.10 2.50 -9.59
CA THR A 71 -19.87 3.00 -8.99
C THR A 71 -19.33 2.00 -7.97
N VAL A 72 -18.05 1.65 -8.11
CA VAL A 72 -17.31 0.84 -7.15
C VAL A 72 -16.19 1.70 -6.57
N VAL A 73 -16.12 1.82 -5.25
CA VAL A 73 -15.03 2.53 -4.57
C VAL A 73 -14.06 1.55 -3.92
N THR A 74 -12.76 1.74 -4.13
CA THR A 74 -11.70 1.04 -3.40
C THR A 74 -11.10 1.98 -2.39
N LEU A 75 -11.12 1.60 -1.11
CA LEU A 75 -10.63 2.38 0.01
C LEU A 75 -9.19 1.98 0.35
N HIS A 76 -8.23 2.87 0.11
CA HIS A 76 -6.82 2.64 0.41
C HIS A 76 -6.48 2.96 1.87
N THR A 77 -7.21 3.87 2.49
CA THR A 77 -7.04 4.23 3.91
C THR A 77 -8.37 4.21 4.65
N VAL A 78 -8.41 3.54 5.79
CA VAL A 78 -9.47 3.62 6.80
C VAL A 78 -8.82 3.94 8.13
N LEU A 79 -9.09 5.12 8.66
CA LEU A 79 -8.47 5.61 9.88
C LEU A 79 -9.18 5.05 11.12
N ARG A 80 -8.42 4.69 12.15
CA ARG A 80 -8.98 4.24 13.43
C ARG A 80 -9.62 5.40 14.21
N THR A 81 -9.02 6.56 14.13
CA THR A 81 -9.43 7.81 14.77
C THR A 81 -9.56 8.94 13.74
N PRO A 82 -10.59 8.89 12.85
CA PRO A 82 -10.78 9.92 11.84
C PRO A 82 -11.23 11.23 12.47
N THR A 83 -10.89 12.37 11.85
CA THR A 83 -11.59 13.62 12.12
C THR A 83 -13.06 13.52 11.71
N PRO A 84 -13.95 14.40 12.22
CA PRO A 84 -15.34 14.42 11.77
C PRO A 84 -15.49 14.57 10.24
N SER A 85 -14.64 15.39 9.62
CA SER A 85 -14.62 15.57 8.16
C SER A 85 -14.18 14.30 7.42
N GLN A 86 -13.09 13.66 7.84
CA GLN A 86 -12.62 12.39 7.25
C GLN A 86 -13.66 11.29 7.36
N ARG A 87 -14.32 11.19 8.54
CA ARG A 87 -15.42 10.24 8.74
C ARG A 87 -16.58 10.53 7.79
N HIS A 88 -16.99 11.79 7.66
CA HIS A 88 -18.08 12.21 6.78
C HIS A 88 -17.78 11.84 5.33
N VAL A 89 -16.59 12.19 4.81
CA VAL A 89 -16.20 11.89 3.43
C VAL A 89 -16.27 10.39 3.18
N LEU A 90 -15.68 9.57 4.06
CA LEU A 90 -15.60 8.12 3.87
C LEU A 90 -16.99 7.46 3.91
N VAL A 91 -17.81 7.79 4.91
CA VAL A 91 -19.15 7.20 5.05
C VAL A 91 -20.04 7.62 3.88
N SER A 92 -20.05 8.92 3.53
CA SER A 92 -20.85 9.41 2.40
C SER A 92 -20.44 8.78 1.08
N LEU A 93 -19.13 8.54 0.88
CA LEU A 93 -18.64 7.88 -0.33
C LEU A 93 -19.09 6.40 -0.38
N ILE A 94 -19.03 5.68 0.74
CA ILE A 94 -19.51 4.29 0.83
C ILE A 94 -21.03 4.21 0.60
N GLU A 95 -21.79 5.14 1.16
CA GLU A 95 -23.25 5.19 0.99
C GLU A 95 -23.67 5.50 -0.45
N ALA A 96 -22.91 6.33 -1.14
CA ALA A 96 -23.17 6.72 -2.53
C ALA A 96 -22.72 5.66 -3.55
N ALA A 97 -21.74 4.81 -3.21
CA ALA A 97 -21.25 3.75 -4.09
C ALA A 97 -22.19 2.53 -4.11
N ASP A 98 -22.22 1.80 -5.23
CA ASP A 98 -22.97 0.54 -5.35
C ASP A 98 -22.22 -0.65 -4.72
N ALA A 99 -20.89 -0.57 -4.63
CA ALA A 99 -20.05 -1.50 -3.84
C ALA A 99 -18.78 -0.78 -3.35
N SER A 100 -18.30 -1.21 -2.18
CA SER A 100 -17.07 -0.70 -1.58
C SER A 100 -16.07 -1.83 -1.36
N VAL A 101 -14.85 -1.63 -1.82
CA VAL A 101 -13.77 -2.60 -1.71
C VAL A 101 -12.77 -2.13 -0.67
N VAL A 102 -12.39 -3.03 0.23
CA VAL A 102 -11.27 -2.89 1.17
C VAL A 102 -10.26 -4.00 0.97
N MET A 103 -9.00 -3.77 1.35
CA MET A 103 -7.92 -4.71 1.05
C MET A 103 -7.58 -5.66 2.21
N SER A 104 -8.27 -5.53 3.35
CA SER A 104 -8.08 -6.38 4.52
C SER A 104 -9.39 -6.60 5.27
N ARG A 105 -9.47 -7.73 5.99
CA ARG A 105 -10.57 -7.99 6.93
C ARG A 105 -10.52 -7.02 8.12
N ALA A 106 -9.32 -6.60 8.53
CA ALA A 106 -9.12 -5.58 9.55
C ALA A 106 -9.82 -4.27 9.16
N ALA A 107 -9.67 -3.81 7.90
CA ALA A 107 -10.35 -2.63 7.38
C ALA A 107 -11.87 -2.80 7.36
N ALA A 108 -12.38 -3.94 6.86
CA ALA A 108 -13.82 -4.22 6.86
C ALA A 108 -14.40 -4.22 8.29
N SER A 109 -13.70 -4.86 9.22
CA SER A 109 -14.07 -4.90 10.63
C SER A 109 -14.07 -3.51 11.29
N LEU A 110 -13.08 -2.68 10.97
CA LEU A 110 -13.01 -1.30 11.45
C LEU A 110 -14.18 -0.45 10.92
N LEU A 111 -14.49 -0.54 9.63
CA LEU A 111 -15.63 0.15 9.02
C LEU A 111 -16.94 -0.27 9.66
N THR A 112 -17.15 -1.55 9.88
CA THR A 112 -18.39 -2.04 10.49
C THR A 112 -18.51 -1.58 11.94
N ARG A 113 -17.45 -1.73 12.76
CA ARG A 113 -17.53 -1.45 14.20
C ARG A 113 -17.42 0.01 14.57
N ALA A 114 -16.52 0.77 13.91
CA ALA A 114 -16.26 2.16 14.28
C ALA A 114 -17.02 3.16 13.42
N TYR A 115 -17.33 2.82 12.16
CA TYR A 115 -18.03 3.72 11.27
C TYR A 115 -19.52 3.40 11.12
N GLY A 116 -19.97 2.22 11.55
CA GLY A 116 -21.38 1.80 11.42
C GLY A 116 -21.77 1.35 10.01
N VAL A 117 -20.78 1.02 9.17
CA VAL A 117 -21.02 0.59 7.79
C VAL A 117 -21.60 -0.84 7.76
N ASP A 118 -22.67 -1.04 7.00
CA ASP A 118 -23.25 -2.36 6.76
C ASP A 118 -22.22 -3.28 6.07
N PRO A 119 -21.84 -4.42 6.67
CA PRO A 119 -20.86 -5.34 6.09
C PRO A 119 -21.25 -5.87 4.70
N ARG A 120 -22.55 -5.87 4.36
CA ARG A 120 -23.03 -6.28 3.02
C ARG A 120 -22.63 -5.33 1.91
N ARG A 121 -22.20 -4.10 2.24
CA ARG A 121 -21.67 -3.11 1.30
C ARG A 121 -20.18 -3.27 1.04
N LEU A 122 -19.50 -4.16 1.78
CA LEU A 122 -18.05 -4.29 1.77
C LEU A 122 -17.62 -5.60 1.10
N ASP A 123 -16.81 -5.48 0.08
CA ASP A 123 -16.08 -6.58 -0.54
C ASP A 123 -14.63 -6.55 -0.07
N VAL A 124 -14.09 -7.67 0.38
CA VAL A 124 -12.66 -7.78 0.72
C VAL A 124 -11.90 -8.36 -0.47
N VAL A 125 -11.10 -7.51 -1.12
CA VAL A 125 -10.21 -7.90 -2.21
C VAL A 125 -8.78 -7.54 -1.80
N PRO A 126 -7.88 -8.52 -1.62
CA PRO A 126 -6.55 -8.26 -1.13
C PRO A 126 -5.77 -7.36 -2.10
N HIS A 127 -4.72 -6.69 -1.56
CA HIS A 127 -3.79 -5.94 -2.41
C HIS A 127 -3.14 -6.87 -3.44
N GLY A 128 -3.16 -6.48 -4.72
CA GLY A 128 -2.55 -7.27 -5.79
C GLY A 128 -1.02 -7.35 -5.66
N VAL A 129 -0.46 -8.49 -6.00
CA VAL A 129 0.98 -8.72 -6.02
C VAL A 129 1.44 -9.23 -7.39
N PRO A 130 2.70 -8.97 -7.79
CA PRO A 130 3.25 -9.57 -8.99
C PRO A 130 3.34 -11.10 -8.82
N ASP A 131 3.16 -11.81 -9.91
CA ASP A 131 3.38 -13.27 -9.96
C ASP A 131 4.87 -13.52 -10.20
N LEU A 132 5.64 -13.58 -9.13
CA LEU A 132 7.08 -13.84 -9.15
C LEU A 132 7.35 -15.32 -8.86
N PRO A 133 8.39 -15.90 -9.47
CA PRO A 133 8.81 -17.25 -9.13
C PRO A 133 9.44 -17.30 -7.74
N LEU A 134 9.28 -18.43 -7.06
CA LEU A 134 10.02 -18.69 -5.82
C LEU A 134 11.43 -19.15 -6.17
N VAL A 135 12.42 -18.29 -5.94
CA VAL A 135 13.83 -18.54 -6.30
C VAL A 135 14.74 -18.32 -5.09
N SER A 136 15.91 -18.99 -5.12
CA SER A 136 16.95 -18.74 -4.12
C SER A 136 17.52 -17.32 -4.31
N PRO A 137 17.61 -16.49 -3.25
CA PRO A 137 18.21 -15.16 -3.33
C PRO A 137 19.61 -15.15 -3.95
N ASP A 138 20.44 -16.13 -3.63
CA ASP A 138 21.82 -16.23 -4.10
C ASP A 138 21.93 -16.34 -5.64
N SER A 139 20.90 -16.89 -6.30
CA SER A 139 20.85 -16.97 -7.77
C SER A 139 20.57 -15.63 -8.44
N VAL A 140 20.08 -14.66 -7.68
CA VAL A 140 19.62 -13.35 -8.20
C VAL A 140 20.56 -12.20 -7.82
N LYS A 141 21.17 -12.26 -6.65
CA LYS A 141 22.09 -11.22 -6.12
C LYS A 141 23.15 -10.74 -7.13
N PRO A 142 23.82 -11.63 -7.92
CA PRO A 142 24.80 -11.18 -8.90
C PRO A 142 24.24 -10.22 -9.98
N ARG A 143 22.94 -10.30 -10.30
CA ARG A 143 22.31 -9.39 -11.26
C ARG A 143 22.23 -7.95 -10.75
N LEU A 144 22.35 -7.77 -9.43
CA LEU A 144 22.33 -6.47 -8.74
C LEU A 144 23.73 -6.01 -8.32
N GLY A 145 24.78 -6.75 -8.72
CA GLY A 145 26.15 -6.47 -8.28
C GLY A 145 26.40 -6.79 -6.80
N LEU A 146 25.51 -7.58 -6.21
CA LEU A 146 25.66 -8.07 -4.84
C LEU A 146 26.41 -9.40 -4.84
N SER A 147 27.24 -9.59 -3.80
CA SER A 147 27.82 -10.89 -3.47
C SER A 147 26.74 -11.81 -2.88
N THR A 148 27.14 -12.97 -2.36
CA THR A 148 26.25 -13.86 -1.61
C THR A 148 25.92 -13.37 -0.19
N ASP A 149 26.32 -12.15 0.16
CA ASP A 149 26.06 -11.53 1.46
C ASP A 149 24.54 -11.54 1.78
N PRO A 150 24.17 -11.79 3.03
CA PRO A 150 22.78 -11.73 3.44
C PRO A 150 22.17 -10.32 3.29
N VAL A 151 20.98 -10.22 2.70
CA VAL A 151 20.31 -8.97 2.40
C VAL A 151 19.01 -8.82 3.18
N ILE A 152 18.94 -7.79 4.01
CA ILE A 152 17.71 -7.26 4.59
C ILE A 152 17.24 -6.14 3.67
N LEU A 153 15.97 -6.16 3.24
CA LEU A 153 15.41 -5.19 2.29
C LEU A 153 14.21 -4.45 2.87
N SER A 154 14.19 -3.13 2.71
CA SER A 154 12.98 -2.32 2.72
C SER A 154 12.83 -1.63 1.38
N PHE A 155 11.59 -1.46 0.89
CA PHE A 155 11.38 -0.63 -0.29
C PHE A 155 10.16 0.30 -0.13
N GLY A 156 10.18 1.39 -0.90
CA GLY A 156 9.10 2.38 -0.97
C GLY A 156 9.64 3.80 -0.96
N LEU A 157 8.74 4.77 -1.01
CA LEU A 157 9.14 6.18 -0.87
C LEU A 157 9.64 6.42 0.55
N LEU A 158 10.84 7.01 0.67
CA LEU A 158 11.43 7.36 1.96
C LEU A 158 10.67 8.52 2.60
N GLY A 159 10.40 8.38 3.88
CA GLY A 159 9.78 9.42 4.70
C GLY A 159 9.63 8.98 6.15
N PRO A 160 9.48 9.93 7.08
CA PRO A 160 9.22 9.65 8.49
C PRO A 160 8.04 8.71 8.68
N GLY A 161 8.06 7.92 9.74
CA GLY A 161 6.99 6.96 10.06
C GLY A 161 7.08 5.63 9.31
N LYS A 162 8.18 5.38 8.60
CA LYS A 162 8.46 4.06 8.01
C LYS A 162 9.39 3.20 8.87
N GLY A 163 10.07 3.80 9.88
CA GLY A 163 10.93 3.09 10.82
C GLY A 163 12.27 2.67 10.26
N TYR A 164 12.77 3.32 9.22
CA TYR A 164 14.11 3.04 8.66
C TYR A 164 15.19 3.25 9.71
N GLU A 165 15.03 4.26 10.58
CA GLU A 165 15.91 4.58 11.70
C GLU A 165 16.11 3.36 12.60
N THR A 166 15.01 2.73 13.01
CA THR A 166 15.03 1.57 13.92
C THR A 166 15.76 0.37 13.33
N VAL A 167 15.68 0.19 11.99
CA VAL A 167 16.46 -0.87 11.32
C VAL A 167 17.94 -0.53 11.31
N ILE A 168 18.31 0.72 11.02
CA ILE A 168 19.72 1.17 11.04
C ILE A 168 20.30 1.02 12.45
N GLU A 169 19.54 1.37 13.48
CA GLU A 169 19.91 1.21 14.90
C GLU A 169 20.08 -0.28 15.29
N ALA A 170 19.41 -1.19 14.62
CA ALA A 170 19.58 -2.63 14.83
C ALA A 170 20.84 -3.20 14.18
N MET A 171 21.36 -2.54 13.13
CA MET A 171 22.46 -3.07 12.31
C MET A 171 23.78 -3.33 13.05
N PRO A 172 24.23 -2.55 14.04
CA PRO A 172 25.44 -2.89 14.80
C PRO A 172 25.38 -4.29 15.40
N GLN A 173 24.30 -4.65 16.07
CA GLN A 173 24.11 -5.98 16.66
C GLN A 173 23.98 -7.06 15.57
N VAL A 174 23.34 -6.76 14.44
CA VAL A 174 23.23 -7.69 13.32
C VAL A 174 24.61 -7.97 12.70
N VAL A 175 25.42 -6.95 12.48
CA VAL A 175 26.75 -7.06 11.87
C VAL A 175 27.73 -7.75 12.80
N GLU A 176 27.61 -7.58 14.13
CA GLU A 176 28.39 -8.34 15.11
C GLU A 176 28.16 -9.85 14.97
N ALA A 177 26.88 -10.27 14.78
CA ALA A 177 26.52 -11.68 14.67
C ALA A 177 26.67 -12.22 13.24
N VAL A 178 26.42 -11.40 12.22
CA VAL A 178 26.46 -11.73 10.79
C VAL A 178 27.27 -10.66 10.04
N PRO A 179 28.61 -10.74 10.03
CA PRO A 179 29.52 -9.64 9.62
C PRO A 179 29.28 -9.12 8.18
N ASN A 180 28.76 -9.96 7.29
CA ASN A 180 28.51 -9.60 5.89
C ASN A 180 27.06 -9.16 5.62
N ALA A 181 26.19 -9.10 6.65
CA ALA A 181 24.82 -8.66 6.46
C ALA A 181 24.74 -7.23 5.94
N ARG A 182 23.84 -7.00 4.99
CA ARG A 182 23.58 -5.69 4.39
C ARG A 182 22.11 -5.31 4.57
N TYR A 183 21.88 -4.06 4.87
CA TYR A 183 20.56 -3.47 4.81
C TYR A 183 20.42 -2.62 3.55
N VAL A 184 19.42 -2.91 2.72
CA VAL A 184 19.13 -2.17 1.50
C VAL A 184 17.86 -1.36 1.70
N VAL A 185 17.97 -0.04 1.54
CA VAL A 185 16.86 0.91 1.52
C VAL A 185 16.62 1.28 0.06
N LEU A 186 15.57 0.71 -0.53
CA LEU A 186 15.27 0.85 -1.96
C LEU A 186 14.15 1.85 -2.20
N GLY A 187 14.44 2.99 -2.79
CA GLY A 187 13.46 3.99 -3.22
C GLY A 187 13.91 5.43 -3.01
N ALA A 188 13.28 6.33 -3.74
CA ALA A 188 13.52 7.77 -3.65
C ALA A 188 12.81 8.39 -2.45
N THR A 189 13.24 9.57 -2.04
CA THR A 189 12.55 10.40 -1.05
C THR A 189 11.14 10.75 -1.53
N HIS A 190 10.16 10.75 -0.61
CA HIS A 190 8.77 11.07 -0.92
C HIS A 190 8.67 12.45 -1.59
N PRO A 191 7.95 12.60 -2.73
CA PRO A 191 7.92 13.86 -3.48
C PRO A 191 7.51 15.09 -2.67
N GLU A 192 6.53 14.96 -1.77
CA GLU A 192 6.12 16.05 -0.87
C GLU A 192 7.28 16.47 0.05
N LEU A 193 7.95 15.46 0.64
CA LEU A 193 9.09 15.72 1.52
C LEU A 193 10.25 16.36 0.76
N LEU A 194 10.52 15.84 -0.45
CA LEU A 194 11.55 16.40 -1.33
C LEU A 194 11.28 17.86 -1.68
N ARG A 195 10.03 18.26 -1.93
CA ARG A 195 9.65 19.65 -2.23
C ARG A 195 9.83 20.59 -1.03
N HIS A 196 9.53 20.14 0.18
CA HIS A 196 9.54 20.98 1.38
C HIS A 196 10.85 20.97 2.13
N GLU A 197 11.56 19.85 2.15
CA GLU A 197 12.73 19.64 3.00
C GLU A 197 13.96 19.16 2.21
N GLY A 198 13.82 18.91 0.91
CA GLY A 198 14.87 18.28 0.10
C GLY A 198 15.21 16.88 0.62
N GLU A 199 16.48 16.52 0.53
CA GLU A 199 16.99 15.21 0.96
C GLU A 199 17.37 15.14 2.46
N LYS A 200 16.85 16.06 3.28
CA LYS A 200 17.20 16.15 4.71
C LYS A 200 16.95 14.83 5.45
N TYR A 201 15.80 14.19 5.20
CA TYR A 201 15.46 12.94 5.87
C TYR A 201 16.41 11.79 5.47
N ARG A 202 16.70 11.63 4.17
CA ARG A 202 17.65 10.60 3.73
C ARG A 202 19.05 10.83 4.31
N ARG A 203 19.52 12.08 4.29
CA ARG A 203 20.82 12.43 4.89
C ARG A 203 20.87 12.11 6.39
N SER A 204 19.80 12.35 7.13
CA SER A 204 19.75 11.98 8.55
C SER A 204 19.87 10.46 8.78
N LEU A 205 19.34 9.64 7.88
CA LEU A 205 19.51 8.18 7.93
C LEU A 205 20.96 7.76 7.60
N GLU A 206 21.59 8.41 6.61
CA GLU A 206 23.00 8.19 6.26
C GLU A 206 23.93 8.59 7.42
N GLU A 207 23.67 9.76 8.04
CA GLU A 207 24.40 10.24 9.24
C GLU A 207 24.23 9.29 10.42
N CYS A 208 23.03 8.76 10.63
CA CYS A 208 22.77 7.73 11.65
C CYS A 208 23.61 6.47 11.41
N ALA A 209 23.67 5.98 10.17
CA ALA A 209 24.49 4.82 9.82
C ALA A 209 26.00 5.06 10.03
N VAL A 210 26.48 6.27 9.75
CA VAL A 210 27.86 6.69 10.03
C VAL A 210 28.15 6.71 11.52
N ALA A 211 27.27 7.37 12.30
CA ALA A 211 27.42 7.48 13.74
C ALA A 211 27.44 6.14 14.47
N LEU A 212 26.74 5.14 13.92
CA LEU A 212 26.68 3.78 14.43
C LEU A 212 27.79 2.86 13.88
N GLY A 213 28.66 3.34 12.99
CA GLY A 213 29.75 2.58 12.40
C GLY A 213 29.31 1.48 11.43
N VAL A 214 28.13 1.62 10.82
CA VAL A 214 27.56 0.63 9.88
C VAL A 214 27.28 1.18 8.49
N ALA A 215 27.85 2.34 8.14
CA ALA A 215 27.61 2.99 6.86
C ALA A 215 27.97 2.13 5.64
N ASP A 216 28.99 1.27 5.74
CA ASP A 216 29.40 0.32 4.68
C ASP A 216 28.44 -0.88 4.56
N ARG A 217 27.52 -1.03 5.51
CA ARG A 217 26.51 -2.11 5.58
C ARG A 217 25.12 -1.65 5.21
N VAL A 218 24.87 -0.34 5.09
CA VAL A 218 23.58 0.23 4.70
C VAL A 218 23.67 0.81 3.28
N LEU A 219 22.97 0.19 2.34
CA LEU A 219 22.95 0.62 0.94
C LEU A 219 21.66 1.39 0.64
N PHE A 220 21.79 2.67 0.32
CA PHE A 220 20.67 3.48 -0.18
C PHE A 220 20.62 3.44 -1.71
N VAL A 221 19.53 2.92 -2.27
CA VAL A 221 19.25 2.95 -3.71
C VAL A 221 18.25 4.07 -3.96
N ASP A 222 18.78 5.30 -4.05
CA ASP A 222 18.01 6.55 -4.09
C ASP A 222 17.45 6.83 -5.48
N ARG A 223 16.49 6.03 -5.90
CA ARG A 223 15.74 6.24 -7.13
C ARG A 223 14.46 5.43 -7.18
N PHE A 224 13.52 5.86 -7.98
CA PHE A 224 12.36 5.06 -8.30
C PHE A 224 12.79 3.89 -9.22
N VAL A 225 12.46 2.67 -8.84
CA VAL A 225 12.74 1.48 -9.64
C VAL A 225 11.49 0.98 -10.35
N GLY A 226 11.66 0.54 -11.58
CA GLY A 226 10.57 -0.05 -12.37
C GLY A 226 10.14 -1.42 -11.82
N ARG A 227 8.96 -1.88 -12.22
CA ARG A 227 8.37 -3.14 -11.72
C ARG A 227 9.29 -4.36 -11.87
N ARG A 228 9.98 -4.46 -12.99
CA ARG A 228 10.88 -5.59 -13.26
C ARG A 228 12.08 -5.59 -12.32
N GLU A 229 12.67 -4.43 -12.13
CA GLU A 229 13.81 -4.27 -11.24
C GLU A 229 13.40 -4.46 -9.77
N LEU A 230 12.24 -3.94 -9.36
CA LEU A 230 11.69 -4.20 -8.03
C LEU A 230 11.51 -5.70 -7.77
N GLY A 231 11.03 -6.46 -8.78
CA GLY A 231 10.95 -7.92 -8.70
C GLY A 231 12.32 -8.54 -8.42
N THR A 232 13.36 -8.11 -9.15
CA THR A 232 14.73 -8.58 -8.95
C THR A 232 15.26 -8.28 -7.54
N TRP A 233 15.01 -7.08 -7.00
CA TRP A 233 15.38 -6.73 -5.62
C TRP A 233 14.64 -7.58 -4.59
N LEU A 234 13.36 -7.80 -4.79
CA LEU A 234 12.57 -8.69 -3.93
C LEU A 234 13.07 -10.12 -3.97
N GLU A 235 13.36 -10.65 -5.15
CA GLU A 235 13.92 -11.99 -5.31
C GLU A 235 15.29 -12.13 -4.63
N ALA A 236 16.14 -11.10 -4.69
CA ALA A 236 17.47 -11.09 -4.10
C ALA A 236 17.50 -10.94 -2.56
N ALA A 237 16.42 -10.49 -1.94
CA ALA A 237 16.33 -10.30 -0.49
C ALA A 237 16.26 -11.65 0.25
N ASP A 238 17.02 -11.79 1.34
CA ASP A 238 16.88 -12.88 2.30
C ASP A 238 15.76 -12.61 3.29
N VAL A 239 15.69 -11.39 3.80
CA VAL A 239 14.68 -10.92 4.75
C VAL A 239 14.11 -9.61 4.25
N PHE A 240 12.80 -9.46 4.34
CA PHE A 240 12.11 -8.20 4.08
C PHE A 240 11.58 -7.59 5.38
N VAL A 241 11.65 -6.27 5.52
CA VAL A 241 11.21 -5.62 6.75
C VAL A 241 10.27 -4.43 6.52
N THR A 242 9.20 -4.36 7.32
CA THR A 242 8.28 -3.21 7.42
C THR A 242 8.11 -2.81 8.89
N PRO A 243 9.05 -2.02 9.45
CA PRO A 243 9.12 -1.71 10.88
C PRO A 243 8.29 -0.47 11.24
N TYR A 244 7.08 -0.36 10.71
CA TYR A 244 6.25 0.84 10.84
C TYR A 244 5.86 1.10 12.30
N PRO A 245 6.12 2.31 12.85
CA PRO A 245 5.74 2.64 14.21
C PRO A 245 4.23 2.84 14.37
N ASN A 246 3.53 3.25 13.30
CA ASN A 246 2.08 3.41 13.32
C ASN A 246 1.36 2.07 13.15
N LEU A 247 0.70 1.61 14.20
CA LEU A 247 -0.01 0.32 14.23
C LEU A 247 -1.40 0.35 13.55
N ASP A 248 -1.89 1.51 13.17
CA ASP A 248 -3.23 1.66 12.58
C ASP A 248 -3.27 1.42 11.07
N GLN A 249 -2.12 1.15 10.46
CA GLN A 249 -2.06 0.94 9.01
C GLN A 249 -2.82 -0.31 8.59
N ILE A 250 -3.83 -0.14 7.74
CA ILE A 250 -4.77 -1.19 7.31
C ILE A 250 -4.45 -1.81 5.95
N VAL A 251 -3.44 -1.31 5.26
CA VAL A 251 -2.93 -1.85 3.99
C VAL A 251 -1.46 -1.50 3.83
N SER A 252 -0.69 -2.42 3.24
CA SER A 252 0.71 -2.18 2.87
C SER A 252 1.02 -2.94 1.58
N GLY A 253 1.21 -2.18 0.50
CA GLY A 253 1.61 -2.73 -0.79
C GLY A 253 3.00 -3.37 -0.73
N THR A 254 3.92 -2.78 0.05
CA THR A 254 5.29 -3.28 0.20
C THR A 254 5.32 -4.64 0.90
N LEU A 255 4.57 -4.79 2.00
CA LEU A 255 4.39 -6.08 2.69
C LEU A 255 3.78 -7.12 1.75
N SER A 256 2.71 -6.76 1.03
CA SER A 256 2.04 -7.66 0.08
C SER A 256 3.01 -8.16 -0.99
N TYR A 257 3.82 -7.27 -1.56
CA TYR A 257 4.80 -7.63 -2.59
C TYR A 257 5.89 -8.56 -2.07
N ALA A 258 6.37 -8.33 -0.84
CA ALA A 258 7.34 -9.22 -0.20
C ALA A 258 6.76 -10.63 0.03
N MET A 259 5.49 -10.73 0.42
CA MET A 259 4.77 -12.00 0.50
C MET A 259 4.68 -12.68 -0.87
N GLY A 260 4.33 -11.90 -1.91
CA GLY A 260 4.26 -12.36 -3.31
C GLY A 260 5.58 -12.92 -3.83
N ALA A 261 6.69 -12.43 -3.31
CA ALA A 261 8.04 -12.89 -3.62
C ALA A 261 8.55 -14.02 -2.70
N GLY A 262 7.73 -14.48 -1.76
CA GLY A 262 8.09 -15.57 -0.84
C GLY A 262 9.22 -15.22 0.12
N LYS A 263 9.26 -13.97 0.59
CA LYS A 263 10.31 -13.54 1.52
C LYS A 263 9.95 -13.87 2.96
N ALA A 264 10.97 -14.18 3.77
CA ALA A 264 10.82 -14.13 5.22
C ALA A 264 10.62 -12.66 5.61
N ILE A 265 9.56 -12.37 6.35
CA ILE A 265 9.15 -11.00 6.63
C ILE A 265 9.24 -10.74 8.14
N VAL A 266 9.90 -9.65 8.51
CA VAL A 266 9.88 -9.07 9.85
C VAL A 266 9.05 -7.78 9.80
N SER A 267 8.11 -7.62 10.72
CA SER A 267 7.21 -6.46 10.74
C SER A 267 6.81 -6.09 12.16
N THR A 268 6.47 -4.84 12.38
CA THR A 268 5.69 -4.45 13.56
C THR A 268 4.23 -4.90 13.41
N PRO A 269 3.47 -5.09 14.51
CA PRO A 269 2.13 -5.68 14.47
C PRO A 269 1.04 -4.66 14.10
N TYR A 270 1.26 -3.82 13.06
CA TYR A 270 0.17 -3.01 12.56
C TYR A 270 -0.96 -3.89 11.99
N ALA A 271 -2.16 -3.35 11.91
CA ALA A 271 -3.38 -4.13 11.67
C ALA A 271 -3.28 -5.05 10.44
N TYR A 272 -2.73 -4.54 9.33
CA TYR A 272 -2.54 -5.34 8.12
C TYR A 272 -1.46 -6.42 8.27
N ALA A 273 -0.33 -6.08 8.90
CA ALA A 273 0.74 -7.06 9.13
C ALA A 273 0.29 -8.18 10.06
N SER A 274 -0.46 -7.85 11.11
CA SER A 274 -1.02 -8.85 12.04
C SER A 274 -1.96 -9.83 11.34
N GLU A 275 -2.75 -9.35 10.35
CA GLU A 275 -3.61 -10.22 9.54
C GLU A 275 -2.79 -11.09 8.57
N LEU A 276 -1.89 -10.49 7.81
CA LEU A 276 -1.18 -11.20 6.74
C LEU A 276 -0.09 -12.14 7.25
N LEU A 277 0.61 -11.78 8.31
CA LEU A 277 1.71 -12.57 8.87
C LEU A 277 1.27 -13.58 9.94
N ALA A 278 -0.02 -13.69 10.22
CA ALA A 278 -0.55 -14.75 11.07
C ALA A 278 -0.14 -16.15 10.57
N ASP A 279 -0.36 -17.18 11.39
CA ASP A 279 -0.13 -18.59 11.07
C ASP A 279 1.30 -18.89 10.58
N GLY A 280 2.30 -18.17 11.12
CA GLY A 280 3.70 -18.39 10.81
C GLY A 280 4.11 -17.97 9.41
N ARG A 281 3.50 -16.92 8.85
CA ARG A 281 3.88 -16.32 7.57
C ARG A 281 4.92 -15.20 7.71
N GLY A 282 5.37 -14.90 8.93
CA GLY A 282 6.39 -13.90 9.23
C GLY A 282 6.66 -13.78 10.72
N ARG A 283 7.52 -12.80 11.08
CA ARG A 283 7.84 -12.46 12.48
C ARG A 283 7.28 -11.07 12.78
N LEU A 284 6.51 -10.99 13.87
CA LEU A 284 6.05 -9.71 14.42
C LEU A 284 6.96 -9.33 15.58
N VAL A 285 7.42 -8.08 15.59
CA VAL A 285 8.33 -7.53 16.59
C VAL A 285 7.74 -6.27 17.22
N GLU A 286 8.21 -5.92 18.42
CA GLU A 286 7.78 -4.70 19.11
C GLU A 286 8.16 -3.44 18.30
N PRO A 287 7.24 -2.46 18.16
CA PRO A 287 7.51 -1.20 17.48
C PRO A 287 8.60 -0.39 18.19
N GLY A 288 9.49 0.24 17.40
CA GLY A 288 10.55 1.09 17.93
C GLY A 288 11.62 0.35 18.76
N SER A 289 11.73 -0.98 18.60
CA SER A 289 12.73 -1.80 19.30
C SER A 289 13.83 -2.29 18.35
N PRO A 290 15.00 -1.62 18.29
CA PRO A 290 16.14 -2.09 17.50
C PRO A 290 16.61 -3.49 17.92
N SER A 291 16.59 -3.79 19.23
CA SER A 291 17.02 -5.10 19.74
C SER A 291 16.10 -6.24 19.32
N ALA A 292 14.77 -6.01 19.29
CA ALA A 292 13.82 -7.01 18.80
C ALA A 292 13.98 -7.26 17.29
N LEU A 293 14.23 -6.21 16.52
CA LEU A 293 14.56 -6.32 15.09
C LEU A 293 15.85 -7.10 14.89
N ALA A 294 16.93 -6.73 15.60
CA ALA A 294 18.22 -7.42 15.50
C ALA A 294 18.10 -8.91 15.82
N THR A 295 17.40 -9.27 16.89
CA THR A 295 17.16 -10.67 17.26
C THR A 295 16.45 -11.44 16.16
N ALA A 296 15.38 -10.86 15.58
CA ALA A 296 14.63 -11.49 14.50
C ALA A 296 15.47 -11.61 13.20
N PHE A 297 16.27 -10.61 12.88
CA PHE A 297 17.17 -10.67 11.71
C PHE A 297 18.25 -11.73 11.89
N ILE A 298 18.91 -11.77 13.04
CA ILE A 298 19.96 -12.74 13.34
C ILE A 298 19.43 -14.17 13.24
N GLU A 299 18.26 -14.46 13.87
CA GLU A 299 17.59 -15.76 13.74
C GLU A 299 17.40 -16.13 12.27
N LEU A 300 16.78 -15.23 11.49
CA LEU A 300 16.45 -15.52 10.11
C LEU A 300 17.66 -15.57 9.17
N LEU A 301 18.72 -14.83 9.45
CA LEU A 301 19.93 -14.87 8.63
C LEU A 301 20.77 -16.13 8.92
N HIS A 302 20.78 -16.63 10.14
CA HIS A 302 21.47 -17.87 10.51
C HIS A 302 20.69 -19.13 10.09
N ASP A 303 19.37 -19.16 10.29
CA ASP A 303 18.57 -20.35 10.02
C ASP A 303 17.83 -20.24 8.67
N ARG A 304 18.46 -20.83 7.65
CA ARG A 304 17.90 -20.91 6.30
C ARG A 304 16.54 -21.65 6.28
N ASN A 305 16.40 -22.73 7.06
CA ASN A 305 15.18 -23.53 7.03
C ASN A 305 13.99 -22.77 7.62
N VAL A 306 14.19 -22.01 8.71
CA VAL A 306 13.17 -21.12 9.28
C VAL A 306 12.80 -20.05 8.25
N ARG A 307 13.79 -19.42 7.62
CA ARG A 307 13.59 -18.39 6.60
C ARG A 307 12.77 -18.91 5.41
N GLU A 308 13.13 -20.07 4.87
CA GLU A 308 12.42 -20.70 3.76
C GLU A 308 11.01 -21.17 4.16
N THR A 309 10.83 -21.65 5.39
CA THR A 309 9.51 -22.05 5.88
C THR A 309 8.54 -20.85 5.97
N LEU A 310 8.98 -19.74 6.57
CA LEU A 310 8.16 -18.52 6.67
C LEU A 310 7.86 -17.95 5.27
N GLY A 311 8.87 -17.85 4.42
CA GLY A 311 8.73 -17.35 3.05
C GLY A 311 7.81 -18.24 2.20
N GLY A 312 7.94 -19.55 2.30
CA GLY A 312 7.07 -20.52 1.61
C GLY A 312 5.59 -20.38 2.00
N ARG A 313 5.29 -20.28 3.29
CA ARG A 313 3.92 -20.04 3.78
C ARG A 313 3.38 -18.68 3.30
N ALA A 314 4.18 -17.63 3.31
CA ALA A 314 3.82 -16.32 2.79
C ALA A 314 3.52 -16.39 1.28
N TYR A 315 4.36 -17.08 0.53
CA TYR A 315 4.20 -17.30 -0.91
C TYR A 315 2.90 -18.04 -1.24
N GLU A 316 2.64 -19.17 -0.62
CA GLU A 316 1.42 -19.96 -0.83
C GLU A 316 0.16 -19.15 -0.54
N TYR A 317 0.11 -18.44 0.59
CA TYR A 317 -1.00 -17.56 0.93
C TYR A 317 -1.24 -16.49 -0.14
N SER A 318 -0.16 -15.88 -0.63
CA SER A 318 -0.21 -14.78 -1.60
C SER A 318 -0.61 -15.20 -3.01
N ARG A 319 -0.70 -16.51 -3.34
CA ARG A 319 -1.15 -16.95 -4.68
C ARG A 319 -2.57 -16.50 -5.00
N SER A 320 -3.42 -16.35 -3.99
CA SER A 320 -4.75 -15.76 -4.16
C SER A 320 -4.75 -14.23 -4.37
N MET A 321 -3.60 -13.60 -4.19
CA MET A 321 -3.38 -12.15 -4.28
C MET A 321 -2.69 -11.71 -5.58
N ILE A 322 -2.25 -12.63 -6.45
CA ILE A 322 -1.63 -12.24 -7.73
C ILE A 322 -2.61 -11.43 -8.59
N TRP A 323 -2.09 -10.48 -9.37
CA TRP A 323 -2.92 -9.56 -10.16
C TRP A 323 -4.00 -10.22 -11.00
N PRO A 324 -3.78 -11.40 -11.65
CA PRO A 324 -4.86 -12.10 -12.38
C PRO A 324 -6.04 -12.49 -11.47
N GLN A 325 -5.77 -12.97 -10.26
CA GLN A 325 -6.80 -13.37 -9.29
C GLN A 325 -7.55 -12.15 -8.72
N VAL A 326 -6.81 -11.12 -8.35
CA VAL A 326 -7.40 -9.84 -7.91
C VAL A 326 -8.26 -9.24 -9.02
N GLY A 327 -7.76 -9.21 -10.25
CA GLY A 327 -8.52 -8.73 -11.41
C GLY A 327 -9.78 -9.54 -11.68
N ALA A 328 -9.75 -10.87 -11.45
CA ALA A 328 -10.94 -11.72 -11.57
C ALA A 328 -12.01 -11.34 -10.52
N ARG A 329 -11.61 -11.08 -9.26
CA ARG A 329 -12.53 -10.61 -8.20
C ARG A 329 -13.15 -9.26 -8.53
N TYR A 330 -12.35 -8.30 -9.01
CA TYR A 330 -12.88 -7.00 -9.45
C TYR A 330 -13.86 -7.14 -10.62
N ARG A 331 -13.58 -8.00 -11.61
CA ARG A 331 -14.52 -8.28 -12.71
C ARG A 331 -15.86 -8.82 -12.19
N GLN A 332 -15.86 -9.70 -11.19
CA GLN A 332 -17.09 -10.23 -10.57
C GLN A 332 -17.89 -9.12 -9.88
N ILE A 333 -17.20 -8.22 -9.13
CA ILE A 333 -17.83 -7.07 -8.48
C ILE A 333 -18.43 -6.15 -9.54
N PHE A 334 -17.69 -5.81 -10.58
CA PHE A 334 -18.17 -4.93 -11.67
C PHE A 334 -19.37 -5.54 -12.42
N ALA A 335 -19.34 -6.85 -12.72
CA ALA A 335 -20.46 -7.55 -13.35
C ALA A 335 -21.72 -7.53 -12.47
N ARG A 336 -21.57 -7.79 -11.17
CA ARG A 336 -22.65 -7.71 -10.19
C ARG A 336 -23.28 -6.33 -10.16
N VAL A 337 -22.47 -5.29 -10.03
CA VAL A 337 -22.91 -3.89 -9.92
C VAL A 337 -23.56 -3.41 -11.23
N ALA A 338 -22.99 -3.76 -12.39
CA ALA A 338 -23.57 -3.45 -13.69
C ALA A 338 -24.93 -4.17 -13.90
N GLY A 339 -25.05 -5.44 -13.51
CA GLY A 339 -26.27 -6.23 -13.62
C GLY A 339 -27.41 -5.71 -12.70
N GLN A 340 -27.10 -5.19 -11.52
CA GLN A 340 -28.09 -4.62 -10.60
C GLN A 340 -28.76 -3.36 -11.16
N VAL A 341 -28.08 -2.60 -12.01
CA VAL A 341 -28.64 -1.38 -12.64
C VAL A 341 -29.45 -1.71 -13.89
N ALA A 342 -29.20 -2.84 -14.54
CA ALA A 342 -29.99 -3.31 -15.69
C ALA A 342 -31.37 -3.84 -15.30
N ALA A 343 -31.61 -4.21 -14.03
CA ALA A 343 -32.93 -4.53 -13.52
C ALA A 343 -33.66 -3.22 -13.13
N PRO A 344 -34.88 -2.93 -13.64
CA PRO A 344 -35.58 -1.70 -13.29
C PRO A 344 -36.07 -1.78 -11.84
N THR A 345 -35.23 -1.38 -10.92
CA THR A 345 -35.64 -1.12 -9.53
C THR A 345 -35.93 0.38 -9.40
N ALA A 346 -37.22 0.69 -9.42
CA ALA A 346 -37.76 1.95 -8.99
C ALA A 346 -37.46 2.15 -7.49
N LEU A 347 -36.31 2.65 -7.15
CA LEU A 347 -36.02 3.27 -5.87
C LEU A 347 -35.32 4.59 -6.15
N SER A 348 -36.14 5.67 -6.10
CA SER A 348 -35.65 7.03 -6.11
C SER A 348 -34.56 7.18 -5.04
N ARG A 349 -33.34 7.50 -5.45
CA ARG A 349 -32.28 7.97 -4.56
C ARG A 349 -32.74 9.32 -3.95
N ARG A 350 -33.50 9.24 -2.90
CA ARG A 350 -33.80 10.41 -2.06
C ARG A 350 -32.61 10.65 -1.14
N LEU A 351 -31.71 11.50 -1.58
CA LEU A 351 -30.91 12.28 -0.63
C LEU A 351 -31.85 13.30 -0.02
N THR A 352 -32.47 12.97 1.12
CA THR A 352 -33.15 13.95 1.95
C THR A 352 -32.11 14.95 2.42
N SER A 353 -32.29 16.19 1.99
CA SER A 353 -31.65 17.36 2.58
C SER A 353 -32.02 17.42 4.07
N VAL A 354 -31.04 17.13 4.92
CA VAL A 354 -31.11 17.53 6.32
C VAL A 354 -30.56 18.95 6.40
N HIS A 355 -31.45 19.91 6.20
CA HIS A 355 -31.31 21.26 6.72
C HIS A 355 -32.26 21.35 7.89
N GLY A 356 -31.68 21.50 9.09
CA GLY A 356 -32.30 21.74 10.36
C GLY A 356 -31.22 21.93 11.41
#